data_d9990798d3da58fde7b137d425685448
#
_entry.id   d9990798d3da58fde7b137d425685448
#
_cell.length_a   1.000
_cell.length_b   1.000
_cell.length_c   1.000
_cell.angle_alpha   90.00
_cell.angle_beta   90.00
_cell.angle_gamma   90.00
#
_symmetry.space_group_name_H-M   'P 1'
#
loop_
_entity.id
_entity.type
_entity.pdbx_description
1 polymer ?
#
loop_
_entity_poly.entity_id
_entity_poly.type
_entity_poly.pdbx_seq_one_letter_code
_entity_poly.pdbx_strand_id
1 'polypeptide(L)'
;LKVAHRVIVESLHTTPQALVTYANGFQKHPPDPSRVQLIQRLDAATGSSRILADMRYEMVSNTLGRMLAEADREAKLAKLREQIDANAPNEFLLLTLYACRKINSKDLEGYVHVHENEPMGWLSRQLGYAIQRSMVDAMIRMTDKLVDLAAKGQ
;
A
#
# COMPACT_ATOMS: atom_id res chain seq x y z
N LEU A 1 -17.86 2.93 11.89
CA LEU A 1 -18.31 2.65 10.51
C LEU A 1 -18.12 3.84 9.57
N LYS A 2 -18.51 5.08 9.97
CA LYS A 2 -18.41 6.29 9.13
C LYS A 2 -16.96 6.65 8.76
N VAL A 3 -16.01 6.51 9.69
CA VAL A 3 -14.59 6.80 9.44
C VAL A 3 -14.00 5.79 8.46
N ALA A 4 -14.19 4.49 8.69
CA ALA A 4 -13.73 3.44 7.79
C ALA A 4 -14.24 3.64 6.36
N HIS A 5 -15.52 3.94 6.19
CA HIS A 5 -16.11 4.23 4.88
C HIS A 5 -15.41 5.43 4.20
N ARG A 6 -15.17 6.54 4.93
CA ARG A 6 -14.47 7.71 4.39
C ARG A 6 -13.04 7.38 3.96
N VAL A 7 -12.29 6.64 4.79
CA VAL A 7 -10.92 6.22 4.47
C VAL A 7 -10.90 5.42 3.18
N ILE A 8 -11.79 4.43 3.04
CA ILE A 8 -11.89 3.60 1.84
C ILE A 8 -12.22 4.44 0.61
N VAL A 9 -13.25 5.28 0.68
CA VAL A 9 -13.67 6.12 -0.45
C VAL A 9 -12.56 7.08 -0.88
N GLU A 10 -11.92 7.77 0.06
CA GLU A 10 -10.80 8.68 -0.26
C GLU A 10 -9.59 7.91 -0.83
N SER A 11 -9.31 6.71 -0.36
CA SER A 11 -8.25 5.86 -0.90
C SER A 11 -8.51 5.43 -2.34
N LEU A 12 -9.75 5.06 -2.68
CA LEU A 12 -10.14 4.67 -4.03
C LEU A 12 -10.09 5.83 -5.04
N HIS A 13 -10.27 7.06 -4.58
CA HIS A 13 -10.20 8.26 -5.42
C HIS A 13 -8.81 8.91 -5.41
N THR A 14 -7.82 8.29 -4.76
CA THR A 14 -6.46 8.83 -4.67
C THR A 14 -5.73 8.60 -5.99
N THR A 15 -5.28 9.69 -6.61
CA THR A 15 -4.45 9.62 -7.81
C THR A 15 -2.98 9.89 -7.46
N PRO A 16 -2.01 9.35 -8.22
CA PRO A 16 -0.58 9.65 -8.01
C PRO A 16 -0.29 11.15 -8.00
N GLN A 17 -0.91 11.91 -8.90
CA GLN A 17 -0.73 13.36 -8.98
C GLN A 17 -1.23 14.08 -7.71
N ALA A 18 -2.36 13.65 -7.15
CA ALA A 18 -2.89 14.21 -5.92
C ALA A 18 -1.96 13.95 -4.72
N LEU A 19 -1.35 12.78 -4.65
CA LEU A 19 -0.36 12.44 -3.61
C LEU A 19 0.91 13.28 -3.74
N VAL A 20 1.45 13.44 -4.94
CA VAL A 20 2.63 14.28 -5.18
C VAL A 20 2.34 15.72 -4.77
N THR A 21 1.20 16.26 -5.18
CA THR A 21 0.79 17.63 -4.80
C THR A 21 0.66 17.77 -3.28
N TYR A 22 0.08 16.78 -2.62
CA TYR A 22 -0.07 16.76 -1.16
C TYR A 22 1.27 16.69 -0.44
N ALA A 23 2.17 15.79 -0.89
CA ALA A 23 3.51 15.64 -0.33
C ALA A 23 4.36 16.91 -0.49
N ASN A 24 4.27 17.58 -1.64
CA ASN A 24 4.96 18.86 -1.87
C ASN A 24 4.50 19.97 -0.90
N GLY A 25 3.27 19.88 -0.43
CA GLY A 25 2.75 20.78 0.61
C GLY A 25 3.47 20.67 1.96
N PHE A 26 4.09 19.51 2.26
CA PHE A 26 4.77 19.27 3.54
C PHE A 26 6.00 20.15 3.77
N GLN A 27 6.61 20.66 2.71
CA GLN A 27 7.72 21.61 2.83
C GLN A 27 7.27 22.93 3.51
N LYS A 28 6.02 23.34 3.27
CA LYS A 28 5.45 24.58 3.84
C LYS A 28 4.60 24.32 5.07
N HIS A 29 3.91 23.21 5.08
CA HIS A 29 2.97 22.79 6.12
C HIS A 29 3.20 21.32 6.46
N PRO A 30 4.21 21.02 7.32
CA PRO A 30 4.46 19.63 7.73
C PRO A 30 3.23 19.04 8.42
N PRO A 31 2.99 17.73 8.27
CA PRO A 31 1.87 17.09 8.94
C PRO A 31 2.03 17.18 10.46
N ASP A 32 0.91 17.29 11.15
CA ASP A 32 0.86 17.31 12.61
C ASP A 32 1.52 16.04 13.17
N PRO A 33 2.53 16.15 14.07
CA PRO A 33 3.21 15.00 14.66
C PRO A 33 2.27 14.01 15.36
N SER A 34 1.23 14.51 16.03
CA SER A 34 0.25 13.64 16.69
C SER A 34 -0.51 12.79 15.68
N ARG A 35 -0.80 13.35 14.52
CA ARG A 35 -1.48 12.67 13.43
C ARG A 35 -0.57 11.62 12.77
N VAL A 36 0.70 11.92 12.62
CA VAL A 36 1.72 10.96 12.15
C VAL A 36 1.79 9.77 13.09
N GLN A 37 1.84 10.02 14.42
CA GLN A 37 1.85 8.95 15.41
C GLN A 37 0.60 8.06 15.34
N LEU A 38 -0.60 8.63 15.17
CA LEU A 38 -1.82 7.86 15.03
C LEU A 38 -1.76 6.91 13.83
N ILE A 39 -1.22 7.37 12.70
CA ILE A 39 -1.10 6.53 11.51
C ILE A 39 -0.03 5.45 11.68
N GLN A 40 1.08 5.74 12.35
CA GLN A 40 2.09 4.74 12.70
C GLN A 40 1.52 3.65 13.63
N ARG A 41 0.70 4.04 14.62
CA ARG A 41 -0.02 3.08 15.47
C ARG A 41 -1.01 2.22 14.68
N LEU A 42 -1.72 2.83 13.72
CA LEU A 42 -2.60 2.08 12.82
C LEU A 42 -1.81 1.05 12.00
N ASP A 43 -0.67 1.44 11.45
CA ASP A 43 0.19 0.52 10.71
C ASP A 43 0.71 -0.63 11.57
N ALA A 44 1.18 -0.33 12.78
CA ALA A 44 1.61 -1.34 13.76
C ALA A 44 0.49 -2.34 14.10
N ALA A 45 -0.76 -1.88 14.23
CA ALA A 45 -1.91 -2.73 14.52
C ALA A 45 -2.34 -3.59 13.33
N THR A 46 -2.28 -3.05 12.10
CA THR A 46 -2.81 -3.68 10.89
C THR A 46 -1.76 -4.35 10.01
N GLY A 47 -0.49 -4.00 10.14
CA GLY A 47 0.60 -4.47 9.28
C GLY A 47 0.47 -3.98 7.83
N SER A 48 -0.23 -2.88 7.60
CA SER A 48 -0.61 -2.43 6.26
C SER A 48 0.58 -2.06 5.37
N SER A 49 1.64 -1.46 5.92
CA SER A 49 2.85 -1.16 5.15
C SER A 49 3.54 -2.43 4.66
N ARG A 50 3.58 -3.49 5.49
CA ARG A 50 4.12 -4.79 5.09
C ARG A 50 3.30 -5.44 4.00
N ILE A 51 1.96 -5.43 4.12
CA ILE A 51 1.05 -5.95 3.10
C ILE A 51 1.25 -5.22 1.77
N LEU A 52 1.40 -3.89 1.82
CA LEU A 52 1.70 -3.06 0.66
C LEU A 52 3.04 -3.42 0.01
N ALA A 53 4.08 -3.64 0.83
CA ALA A 53 5.40 -4.07 0.38
C ALA A 53 5.35 -5.44 -0.32
N ASP A 54 4.69 -6.40 0.30
CA ASP A 54 4.54 -7.75 -0.24
C ASP A 54 3.79 -7.72 -1.57
N MET A 55 2.67 -6.99 -1.64
CA MET A 55 1.90 -6.82 -2.88
C MET A 55 2.74 -6.22 -4.00
N ARG A 56 3.48 -5.14 -3.73
CA ARG A 56 4.36 -4.50 -4.72
C ARG A 56 5.47 -5.42 -5.19
N TYR A 57 6.12 -6.09 -4.25
CA TYR A 57 7.19 -7.01 -4.61
C TYR A 57 6.68 -8.12 -5.51
N GLU A 58 5.57 -8.78 -5.16
CA GLU A 58 4.99 -9.84 -5.96
C GLU A 58 4.59 -9.34 -7.36
N MET A 59 3.97 -8.17 -7.47
CA MET A 59 3.59 -7.58 -8.75
C MET A 59 4.81 -7.30 -9.64
N VAL A 60 5.84 -6.65 -9.09
CA VAL A 60 7.01 -6.24 -9.85
C VAL A 60 7.92 -7.43 -10.15
N SER A 61 8.14 -8.34 -9.19
CA SER A 61 8.97 -9.53 -9.37
C SER A 61 8.43 -10.49 -10.42
N ASN A 62 7.10 -10.66 -10.49
CA ASN A 62 6.47 -11.46 -11.55
C ASN A 62 6.71 -10.88 -12.96
N THR A 63 6.72 -9.56 -13.09
CA THR A 63 6.95 -8.91 -14.38
C THR A 63 8.43 -8.87 -14.73
N LEU A 64 9.27 -8.32 -13.83
CA LEU A 64 10.70 -8.19 -14.06
C LEU A 64 11.43 -9.54 -14.10
N GLY A 65 10.99 -10.51 -13.28
CA GLY A 65 11.60 -11.84 -13.24
C GLY A 65 11.56 -12.55 -14.59
N ARG A 66 10.58 -12.25 -15.43
CA ARG A 66 10.48 -12.79 -16.81
C ARG A 66 11.38 -12.05 -17.80
N MET A 67 11.79 -10.82 -17.50
CA MET A 67 12.60 -9.96 -18.38
C MET A 67 14.10 -10.01 -18.05
N LEU A 68 14.43 -10.42 -16.83
CA LEU A 68 15.82 -10.47 -16.35
C LEU A 68 16.53 -11.74 -16.80
N ALA A 69 17.81 -11.60 -17.20
CA ALA A 69 18.69 -12.75 -17.40
C ALA A 69 18.83 -13.55 -16.10
N GLU A 70 18.90 -14.87 -16.20
CA GLU A 70 18.89 -15.78 -15.04
C GLU A 70 20.05 -15.50 -14.07
N ALA A 71 21.24 -15.22 -14.60
CA ALA A 71 22.44 -14.92 -13.80
C ALA A 71 22.30 -13.70 -12.88
N ASP A 72 21.49 -12.70 -13.27
CA ASP A 72 21.32 -11.44 -12.52
C ASP A 72 20.03 -11.38 -11.71
N ARG A 73 19.12 -12.34 -11.93
CA ARG A 73 17.74 -12.28 -11.45
C ARG A 73 17.66 -12.17 -9.94
N GLU A 74 18.33 -13.10 -9.25
CA GLU A 74 18.26 -13.20 -7.79
C GLU A 74 18.78 -11.92 -7.12
N ALA A 75 19.96 -11.45 -7.51
CA ALA A 75 20.56 -10.25 -6.94
C ALA A 75 19.72 -8.99 -7.17
N LYS A 76 19.15 -8.84 -8.38
CA LYS A 76 18.28 -7.70 -8.72
C LYS A 76 16.95 -7.74 -7.97
N LEU A 77 16.35 -8.92 -7.81
CA LEU A 77 15.11 -9.08 -7.05
C LEU A 77 15.33 -8.88 -5.55
N ALA A 78 16.45 -9.33 -4.99
CA ALA A 78 16.81 -9.08 -3.59
C ALA A 78 16.95 -7.57 -3.33
N LYS A 79 17.67 -6.84 -4.18
CA LYS A 79 17.82 -5.38 -4.08
C LYS A 79 16.47 -4.65 -4.21
N LEU A 80 15.62 -5.11 -5.12
CA LEU A 80 14.27 -4.57 -5.29
C LEU A 80 13.46 -4.76 -4.01
N ARG A 81 13.51 -5.95 -3.41
CA ARG A 81 12.82 -6.25 -2.14
C ARG A 81 13.26 -5.30 -1.04
N GLU A 82 14.57 -5.14 -0.85
CA GLU A 82 15.13 -4.22 0.14
C GLU A 82 14.63 -2.78 -0.07
N GLN A 83 14.62 -2.29 -1.31
CA GLN A 83 14.11 -0.94 -1.62
C GLN A 83 12.62 -0.78 -1.32
N ILE A 84 11.82 -1.78 -1.66
CA ILE A 84 10.38 -1.77 -1.40
C ILE A 84 10.13 -1.77 0.11
N ASP A 85 10.78 -2.64 0.87
CA ASP A 85 10.62 -2.74 2.32
C ASP A 85 11.03 -1.46 3.04
N ALA A 86 12.12 -0.82 2.60
CA ALA A 86 12.59 0.45 3.17
C ALA A 86 11.60 1.62 2.91
N ASN A 87 10.90 1.62 1.79
CA ASN A 87 10.01 2.71 1.40
C ASN A 87 8.56 2.52 1.85
N ALA A 88 8.11 1.29 2.03
CA ALA A 88 6.71 0.96 2.29
C ALA A 88 6.10 1.69 3.51
N PRO A 89 6.79 1.86 4.66
CA PRO A 89 6.23 2.60 5.79
C PRO A 89 5.94 4.07 5.46
N ASN A 90 6.84 4.72 4.71
CA ASN A 90 6.68 6.12 4.31
C ASN A 90 5.54 6.28 3.29
N GLU A 91 5.41 5.34 2.38
CA GLU A 91 4.32 5.34 1.40
C GLU A 91 2.97 5.10 2.07
N PHE A 92 2.88 4.13 2.97
CA PHE A 92 1.67 3.90 3.75
C PHE A 92 1.30 5.15 4.56
N LEU A 93 2.29 5.78 5.22
CA LEU A 93 2.09 7.02 5.96
C LEU A 93 1.50 8.11 5.06
N LEU A 94 2.10 8.36 3.89
CA LEU A 94 1.66 9.39 2.95
C LEU A 94 0.23 9.11 2.44
N LEU A 95 -0.03 7.88 2.01
CA LEU A 95 -1.34 7.46 1.52
C LEU A 95 -2.42 7.65 2.59
N THR A 96 -2.12 7.24 3.83
CA THR A 96 -3.07 7.31 4.93
C THR A 96 -3.27 8.73 5.44
N LEU A 97 -2.21 9.55 5.49
CA LEU A 97 -2.35 10.99 5.78
C LEU A 97 -3.29 11.65 4.77
N TYR A 98 -3.12 11.36 3.49
CA TYR A 98 -3.99 11.89 2.45
C TYR A 98 -5.43 11.39 2.58
N ALA A 99 -5.63 10.10 2.75
CA ALA A 99 -6.97 9.52 2.90
C ALA A 99 -7.71 10.05 4.13
N CYS A 100 -6.96 10.29 5.22
CA CYS A 100 -7.52 10.80 6.47
C CYS A 100 -7.57 12.32 6.55
N ARG A 101 -7.09 13.10 5.57
CA ARG A 101 -6.92 14.57 5.66
C ARG A 101 -8.16 15.35 6.07
N LYS A 102 -9.34 14.81 5.78
CA LYS A 102 -10.65 15.42 6.11
C LYS A 102 -11.28 14.84 7.40
N ILE A 103 -10.57 13.94 8.10
CA ILE A 103 -11.03 13.32 9.33
C ILE A 103 -10.43 14.09 10.50
N ASN A 104 -11.22 14.51 11.47
CA ASN A 104 -10.70 15.16 12.67
C ASN A 104 -9.91 14.19 13.55
N SER A 105 -9.01 14.73 14.39
CA SER A 105 -8.07 13.90 15.17
C SER A 105 -8.79 12.97 16.17
N LYS A 106 -9.90 13.38 16.77
CA LYS A 106 -10.67 12.55 17.70
C LYS A 106 -11.29 11.33 17.01
N ASP A 107 -11.86 11.52 15.82
CA ASP A 107 -12.44 10.42 15.05
C ASP A 107 -11.35 9.47 14.52
N LEU A 108 -10.19 10.02 14.13
CA LEU A 108 -9.05 9.23 13.70
C LEU A 108 -8.48 8.41 14.87
N GLU A 109 -8.34 8.99 16.05
CA GLU A 109 -7.90 8.28 17.26
C GLU A 109 -8.85 7.13 17.62
N GLY A 110 -10.15 7.38 17.60
CA GLY A 110 -11.14 6.33 17.80
C GLY A 110 -11.06 5.21 16.77
N TYR A 111 -10.78 5.56 15.52
CA TYR A 111 -10.57 4.58 14.45
C TYR A 111 -9.31 3.73 14.70
N VAL A 112 -8.19 4.34 15.05
CA VAL A 112 -6.94 3.65 15.40
C VAL A 112 -7.16 2.71 16.59
N HIS A 113 -7.79 3.22 17.66
CA HIS A 113 -8.06 2.42 18.86
C HIS A 113 -8.87 1.15 18.58
N VAL A 114 -9.83 1.22 17.66
CA VAL A 114 -10.58 0.02 17.23
C VAL A 114 -9.64 -1.02 16.61
N HIS A 115 -8.68 -0.60 15.80
CA HIS A 115 -7.73 -1.53 15.14
C HIS A 115 -6.62 -2.04 16.08
N GLU A 116 -6.32 -1.32 17.15
CA GLU A 116 -5.39 -1.77 18.21
C GLU A 116 -6.00 -2.92 19.05
N ASN A 117 -7.31 -3.08 19.02
CA ASN A 117 -7.96 -4.23 19.64
C ASN A 117 -7.64 -5.49 18.83
N GLU A 118 -7.09 -6.53 19.49
CA GLU A 118 -6.53 -7.72 18.82
C GLU A 118 -7.49 -8.40 17.83
N PRO A 119 -8.79 -8.62 18.11
CA PRO A 119 -9.70 -9.17 17.12
C PRO A 119 -9.81 -8.34 15.85
N MET A 120 -9.83 -7.00 15.95
CA MET A 120 -9.95 -6.12 14.80
C MET A 120 -8.62 -5.96 14.07
N GLY A 121 -7.51 -5.89 14.77
CA GLY A 121 -6.17 -5.88 14.17
C GLY A 121 -5.92 -7.17 13.38
N TRP A 122 -6.22 -8.32 13.96
CA TRP A 122 -6.16 -9.61 13.28
C TRP A 122 -7.03 -9.65 12.01
N LEU A 123 -8.31 -9.26 12.15
CA LEU A 123 -9.24 -9.22 11.00
C LEU A 123 -8.71 -8.32 9.88
N SER A 124 -8.19 -7.15 10.23
CA SER A 124 -7.63 -6.19 9.27
C SER A 124 -6.44 -6.78 8.51
N ARG A 125 -5.55 -7.49 9.21
CA ARG A 125 -4.43 -8.21 8.57
C ARG A 125 -4.93 -9.30 7.63
N GLN A 126 -5.90 -10.13 8.04
CA GLN A 126 -6.45 -11.19 7.18
C GLN A 126 -7.12 -10.63 5.93
N LEU A 127 -7.92 -9.57 6.07
CA LEU A 127 -8.54 -8.89 4.93
C LEU A 127 -7.48 -8.27 4.00
N GLY A 128 -6.45 -7.63 4.55
CA GLY A 128 -5.35 -7.07 3.79
C GLY A 128 -4.64 -8.13 2.95
N TYR A 129 -4.28 -9.26 3.53
CA TYR A 129 -3.66 -10.38 2.80
C TYR A 129 -4.59 -11.01 1.75
N ALA A 130 -5.89 -11.13 2.05
CA ALA A 130 -6.86 -11.64 1.06
C ALA A 130 -6.98 -10.71 -0.15
N ILE A 131 -7.04 -9.40 0.08
CA ILE A 131 -7.08 -8.39 -0.99
C ILE A 131 -5.77 -8.43 -1.80
N GLN A 132 -4.61 -8.42 -1.13
CA GLN A 132 -3.30 -8.54 -1.77
C GLN A 132 -3.25 -9.73 -2.72
N ARG A 133 -3.57 -10.93 -2.22
CA ARG A 133 -3.55 -12.16 -3.03
C ARG A 133 -4.47 -12.06 -4.23
N SER A 134 -5.68 -11.56 -4.05
CA SER A 134 -6.65 -11.39 -5.14
C SER A 134 -6.16 -10.41 -6.21
N MET A 135 -5.52 -9.31 -5.81
CA MET A 135 -4.97 -8.33 -6.75
C MET A 135 -3.77 -8.87 -7.52
N VAL A 136 -2.84 -9.55 -6.84
CA VAL A 136 -1.68 -10.19 -7.48
C VAL A 136 -2.15 -11.24 -8.49
N ASP A 137 -3.07 -12.13 -8.11
CA ASP A 137 -3.63 -13.14 -8.99
C ASP A 137 -4.33 -12.52 -10.22
N ALA A 138 -5.06 -11.42 -10.04
CA ALA A 138 -5.70 -10.72 -11.14
C ALA A 138 -4.67 -10.11 -12.11
N MET A 139 -3.60 -9.52 -11.59
CA MET A 139 -2.52 -8.95 -12.39
C MET A 139 -1.73 -10.01 -13.16
N ILE A 140 -1.41 -11.13 -12.52
CA ILE A 140 -0.73 -12.25 -13.20
C ILE A 140 -1.58 -12.71 -14.38
N ARG A 141 -2.88 -12.98 -14.17
CA ARG A 141 -3.79 -13.39 -15.25
C ARG A 141 -3.90 -12.37 -16.36
N MET A 142 -3.89 -11.08 -16.04
CA MET A 142 -3.92 -10.00 -17.03
C MET A 142 -2.62 -9.98 -17.85
N THR A 143 -1.48 -10.10 -17.20
CA THR A 143 -0.18 -10.15 -17.85
C THR A 143 -0.06 -11.36 -18.78
N ASP A 144 -0.49 -12.53 -18.34
CA ASP A 144 -0.48 -13.76 -19.17
C ASP A 144 -1.35 -13.60 -20.41
N LYS A 145 -2.55 -13.02 -20.27
CA LYS A 145 -3.42 -12.74 -21.43
C LYS A 145 -2.81 -11.74 -22.40
N LEU A 146 -2.12 -10.71 -21.90
CA LEU A 146 -1.45 -9.74 -22.79
C LEU A 146 -0.28 -10.39 -23.56
N VAL A 147 0.48 -11.25 -22.92
CA VAL A 147 1.55 -12.02 -23.58
C VAL A 147 0.96 -12.94 -24.65
N ASP A 148 -0.10 -13.67 -24.35
CA ASP A 148 -0.79 -14.55 -25.32
C ASP A 148 -1.35 -13.79 -26.53
N LEU A 149 -1.91 -12.58 -26.31
CA LEU A 149 -2.41 -11.75 -27.38
C LEU A 149 -1.28 -11.21 -28.25
N ALA A 150 -0.18 -10.81 -27.66
CA ALA A 150 0.99 -10.34 -28.40
C ALA A 150 1.62 -11.47 -29.26
N ALA A 151 1.63 -12.70 -28.75
CA ALA A 151 2.14 -13.86 -29.50
C ALA A 151 1.24 -14.27 -30.69
N LYS A 152 -0.08 -14.01 -30.59
CA LYS A 152 -1.05 -14.32 -31.67
C LYS A 152 -1.18 -13.23 -32.72
N GLY A 153 -0.68 -12.03 -32.45
CA GLY A 153 -0.72 -10.89 -33.38
C GLY A 153 0.51 -10.78 -34.27
N GLN A 154 1.47 -11.70 -34.15
CA GLN A 154 2.61 -11.88 -35.05
C GLN A 154 2.33 -13.03 -36.01
#